data_5471c025b1c52cec135d1c5f42506507
#
_entry.id   5471c025b1c52cec135d1c5f42506507
#
_cell.length_a   1.000
_cell.length_b   1.000
_cell.length_c   1.000
_cell.angle_alpha   90.00
_cell.angle_beta   90.00
_cell.angle_gamma   90.00
#
_symmetry.space_group_name_H-M   'P 1'
#
loop_
_entity.id
_entity.type
_entity.pdbx_description
1 polymer ?
#
loop_
_entity_poly.entity_id
_entity_poly.type
_entity_poly.pdbx_seq_one_letter_code
_entity_poly.pdbx_strand_id
1 'polypeptide(L)'
;MPHKKNPDVFELTRAKCNKIQALPQQVILIMNNLPCGYFRDLQIIKEVFLPAFEELKDCLRMAAYIINKIQVNEHILDDPKYDNMFSVEEVNRLATGGMPFRDAYKKVGLDIEAGNFTPDKRVHHTHEGSIGNLCNDKIHGLMEQVWNGFNFARTREAENRLLGK
;
A
#
# COMPACT_ATOMS: atom_id res chain seq x y z
N MET A 1 4.13 -1.14 -25.09
CA MET A 1 4.45 0.06 -25.89
C MET A 1 5.85 0.52 -25.48
N PRO A 2 6.81 0.66 -26.40
CA PRO A 2 8.23 0.88 -26.06
C PRO A 2 8.53 2.20 -25.33
N HIS A 3 7.62 3.17 -25.44
CA HIS A 3 7.75 4.49 -24.80
C HIS A 3 7.10 4.59 -23.42
N LYS A 4 6.38 3.53 -22.97
CA LYS A 4 5.68 3.52 -21.70
C LYS A 4 6.54 2.81 -20.65
N LYS A 5 6.86 3.52 -19.56
CA LYS A 5 7.55 2.97 -18.39
C LYS A 5 6.51 2.79 -17.29
N ASN A 6 6.24 1.54 -16.92
CA ASN A 6 5.36 1.21 -15.80
C ASN A 6 6.21 0.68 -14.64
N PRO A 7 5.86 0.96 -13.39
CA PRO A 7 6.45 0.32 -12.22
C PRO A 7 5.85 -1.08 -12.01
N ASP A 8 6.01 -1.97 -13.02
CA ASP A 8 5.44 -3.33 -13.06
C ASP A 8 5.92 -4.22 -11.90
N VAL A 9 7.05 -3.87 -11.31
CA VAL A 9 7.57 -4.55 -10.12
C VAL A 9 6.59 -4.52 -8.94
N PHE A 10 5.88 -3.41 -8.74
CA PHE A 10 4.83 -3.33 -7.71
C PHE A 10 3.63 -4.22 -8.05
N GLU A 11 3.30 -4.34 -9.33
CA GLU A 11 2.23 -5.23 -9.80
C GLU A 11 2.60 -6.69 -9.54
N LEU A 12 3.82 -7.09 -9.89
CA LEU A 12 4.35 -8.43 -9.64
C LEU A 12 4.49 -8.73 -8.15
N THR A 13 4.95 -7.76 -7.35
CA THR A 13 5.03 -7.91 -5.89
C THR A 13 3.64 -8.15 -5.29
N ARG A 14 2.63 -7.38 -5.71
CA ARG A 14 1.25 -7.59 -5.28
C ARG A 14 0.75 -8.99 -5.64
N ALA A 15 0.99 -9.45 -6.87
CA ALA A 15 0.60 -10.78 -7.33
C ALA A 15 1.27 -11.90 -6.51
N LYS A 16 2.57 -11.77 -6.22
CA LYS A 16 3.32 -12.70 -5.37
C LYS A 16 2.79 -12.71 -3.93
N CYS A 17 2.53 -11.55 -3.34
CA CYS A 17 1.93 -11.47 -2.01
C CYS A 17 0.54 -12.15 -1.97
N ASN A 18 -0.29 -11.96 -2.99
CA ASN A 18 -1.58 -12.65 -3.09
C ASN A 18 -1.42 -14.18 -3.21
N LYS A 19 -0.44 -14.65 -3.97
CA LYS A 19 -0.10 -16.07 -4.05
C LYS A 19 0.29 -16.64 -2.67
N ILE A 20 1.11 -15.92 -1.91
CA ILE A 20 1.53 -16.31 -0.56
C ILE A 20 0.32 -16.38 0.40
N GLN A 21 -0.67 -15.52 0.24
CA GLN A 21 -1.90 -15.57 1.06
C GLN A 21 -2.72 -16.87 0.86
N ALA A 22 -2.55 -17.57 -0.25
CA ALA A 22 -3.20 -18.86 -0.48
C ALA A 22 -2.52 -20.04 0.25
N LEU A 23 -1.32 -19.84 0.83
CA LEU A 23 -0.52 -20.87 1.47
C LEU A 23 -1.25 -21.60 2.62
N PRO A 24 -1.95 -20.95 3.55
CA PRO A 24 -2.69 -21.63 4.60
C PRO A 24 -3.71 -22.62 4.03
N GLN A 25 -4.41 -22.25 2.97
CA GLN A 25 -5.38 -23.11 2.31
C GLN A 25 -4.71 -24.34 1.65
N GLN A 26 -3.55 -24.15 1.02
CA GLN A 26 -2.78 -25.27 0.44
C GLN A 26 -2.33 -26.25 1.52
N VAL A 27 -1.84 -25.76 2.66
CA VAL A 27 -1.43 -26.58 3.80
C VAL A 27 -2.62 -27.41 4.33
N ILE A 28 -3.78 -26.77 4.52
CA ILE A 28 -5.01 -27.43 4.96
C ILE A 28 -5.41 -28.55 3.99
N LEU A 29 -5.36 -28.30 2.68
CA LEU A 29 -5.72 -29.28 1.65
C LEU A 29 -4.76 -30.47 1.62
N ILE A 30 -3.45 -30.25 1.82
CA ILE A 30 -2.47 -31.34 1.92
C ILE A 30 -2.73 -32.22 3.14
N MET A 31 -3.26 -31.65 4.21
CA MET A 31 -3.56 -32.36 5.45
C MET A 31 -4.92 -33.05 5.44
N ASN A 32 -5.74 -32.86 4.43
CA ASN A 32 -7.07 -33.45 4.35
C ASN A 32 -6.99 -34.98 4.23
N ASN A 33 -8.01 -35.68 4.79
CA ASN A 33 -8.20 -37.09 4.72
C ASN A 33 -7.09 -37.95 5.38
N LEU A 34 -6.24 -37.34 6.22
CA LEU A 34 -5.24 -38.08 6.97
C LEU A 34 -5.89 -38.74 8.18
N PRO A 35 -5.75 -40.09 8.36
CA PRO A 35 -6.17 -40.76 9.60
C PRO A 35 -5.23 -40.38 10.76
N CYS A 36 -5.52 -40.89 11.97
CA CYS A 36 -4.68 -40.65 13.12
C CYS A 36 -3.27 -41.26 12.93
N GLY A 37 -2.22 -40.48 13.19
CA GLY A 37 -0.83 -40.95 13.08
C GLY A 37 0.05 -40.04 12.22
N TYR A 38 1.27 -40.52 11.93
CA TYR A 38 2.22 -39.87 11.04
C TYR A 38 2.12 -40.39 9.62
N PHE A 39 1.98 -39.48 8.66
CA PHE A 39 1.91 -39.78 7.23
C PHE A 39 2.93 -39.00 6.43
N ARG A 40 3.50 -39.60 5.39
CA ARG A 40 4.47 -38.95 4.50
C ARG A 40 3.89 -37.80 3.68
N ASP A 41 2.59 -37.70 3.55
CA ASP A 41 1.86 -36.62 2.92
C ASP A 41 2.30 -35.25 3.49
N LEU A 42 2.55 -35.19 4.80
CA LEU A 42 3.06 -34.00 5.47
C LEU A 42 4.43 -33.53 4.96
N GLN A 43 5.18 -34.37 4.25
CA GLN A 43 6.45 -33.95 3.64
C GLN A 43 6.23 -32.93 2.52
N ILE A 44 5.09 -32.99 1.82
CA ILE A 44 4.73 -32.09 0.74
C ILE A 44 4.54 -30.65 1.23
N ILE A 45 4.16 -30.46 2.50
CA ILE A 45 4.05 -29.13 3.11
C ILE A 45 5.34 -28.34 2.94
N LYS A 46 6.51 -29.00 3.02
CA LYS A 46 7.81 -28.34 2.88
C LYS A 46 8.02 -27.70 1.50
N GLU A 47 7.45 -28.30 0.46
CA GLU A 47 7.57 -27.83 -0.92
C GLU A 47 6.84 -26.49 -1.14
N VAL A 48 5.75 -26.27 -0.41
CA VAL A 48 4.96 -25.03 -0.54
C VAL A 48 5.30 -24.01 0.54
N PHE A 49 5.60 -24.47 1.75
CA PHE A 49 5.78 -23.60 2.92
C PHE A 49 7.17 -22.94 2.95
N LEU A 50 8.25 -23.71 2.77
CA LEU A 50 9.61 -23.19 2.87
C LEU A 50 9.95 -22.14 1.80
N PRO A 51 9.63 -22.36 0.50
CA PRO A 51 9.92 -21.37 -0.54
C PRO A 51 9.13 -20.07 -0.37
N ALA A 52 7.97 -20.10 0.28
CA ALA A 52 7.15 -18.91 0.50
C ALA A 52 7.86 -17.85 1.35
N PHE A 53 8.72 -18.26 2.29
CA PHE A 53 9.52 -17.31 3.09
C PHE A 53 10.55 -16.57 2.25
N GLU A 54 11.22 -17.27 1.33
CA GLU A 54 12.21 -16.62 0.46
C GLU A 54 11.48 -15.70 -0.55
N GLU A 55 10.36 -16.13 -1.10
CA GLU A 55 9.55 -15.29 -1.99
C GLU A 55 9.06 -14.01 -1.28
N LEU A 56 8.64 -14.12 -0.01
CA LEU A 56 8.23 -12.96 0.79
C LEU A 56 9.42 -12.02 1.06
N LYS A 57 10.58 -12.56 1.44
CA LYS A 57 11.80 -11.77 1.64
C LYS A 57 12.20 -11.02 0.37
N ASP A 58 12.10 -11.67 -0.79
CA ASP A 58 12.40 -11.04 -2.06
C ASP A 58 11.41 -9.92 -2.40
N CYS A 59 10.13 -10.11 -2.11
CA CYS A 59 9.12 -9.05 -2.24
C CYS A 59 9.47 -7.84 -1.37
N LEU A 60 9.85 -8.06 -0.11
CA LEU A 60 10.23 -6.98 0.81
C LEU A 60 11.52 -6.27 0.37
N ARG A 61 12.56 -7.03 -0.03
CA ARG A 61 13.81 -6.47 -0.56
C ARG A 61 13.57 -5.60 -1.79
N MET A 62 12.74 -6.10 -2.71
CA MET A 62 12.43 -5.38 -3.94
C MET A 62 11.59 -4.13 -3.68
N ALA A 63 10.60 -4.21 -2.80
CA ALA A 63 9.82 -3.05 -2.39
C ALA A 63 10.71 -1.97 -1.75
N ALA A 64 11.59 -2.35 -0.81
CA ALA A 64 12.53 -1.43 -0.18
C ALA A 64 13.48 -0.80 -1.21
N TYR A 65 14.01 -1.59 -2.15
CA TYR A 65 14.91 -1.10 -3.20
C TYR A 65 14.23 -0.05 -4.07
N ILE A 66 13.00 -0.31 -4.52
CA ILE A 66 12.30 0.56 -5.46
C ILE A 66 11.80 1.83 -4.78
N ILE A 67 11.27 1.75 -3.54
CA ILE A 67 10.83 2.92 -2.78
C ILE A 67 11.98 3.95 -2.67
N ASN A 68 13.20 3.48 -2.45
CA ASN A 68 14.38 4.35 -2.39
C ASN A 68 14.83 4.93 -3.76
N LYS A 69 14.22 4.48 -4.85
CA LYS A 69 14.51 4.96 -6.22
C LYS A 69 13.39 5.82 -6.80
N ILE A 70 12.31 6.03 -6.06
CA ILE A 70 11.19 6.86 -6.50
C ILE A 70 11.68 8.30 -6.62
N GLN A 71 11.42 8.89 -7.77
CA GLN A 71 11.60 10.32 -8.01
C GLN A 71 10.23 10.96 -8.10
N VAL A 72 9.96 11.90 -7.20
CA VAL A 72 8.70 12.64 -7.19
C VAL A 72 8.82 13.84 -8.13
N ASN A 73 7.85 13.98 -9.05
CA ASN A 73 7.73 15.21 -9.82
C ASN A 73 6.88 16.21 -9.01
N GLU A 74 7.55 17.06 -8.24
CA GLU A 74 6.91 18.01 -7.33
C GLU A 74 6.03 19.05 -8.05
N HIS A 75 6.31 19.30 -9.34
CA HIS A 75 5.63 20.30 -10.16
C HIS A 75 4.59 19.70 -11.12
N ILE A 76 4.23 18.45 -10.97
CA ILE A 76 3.28 17.78 -11.89
C ILE A 76 1.91 18.48 -11.93
N LEU A 77 1.48 19.01 -10.80
CA LEU A 77 0.18 19.70 -10.67
C LEU A 77 0.20 21.15 -11.18
N ASP A 78 1.36 21.68 -11.57
CA ASP A 78 1.45 23.01 -12.19
C ASP A 78 0.96 22.98 -13.64
N ASP A 79 0.93 21.81 -14.27
CA ASP A 79 0.41 21.62 -15.62
C ASP A 79 -1.13 21.84 -15.64
N PRO A 80 -1.63 22.80 -16.47
CA PRO A 80 -3.05 23.13 -16.52
C PRO A 80 -4.00 21.96 -16.83
N LYS A 81 -3.48 20.88 -17.44
CA LYS A 81 -4.30 19.68 -17.70
C LYS A 81 -4.84 19.03 -16.44
N TYR A 82 -4.24 19.33 -15.27
CA TYR A 82 -4.67 18.82 -13.98
C TYR A 82 -5.60 19.78 -13.21
N ASP A 83 -5.87 20.97 -13.72
CA ASP A 83 -6.68 21.98 -13.02
C ASP A 83 -8.06 21.45 -12.63
N ASN A 84 -8.70 20.70 -13.51
CA ASN A 84 -10.04 20.14 -13.26
C ASN A 84 -10.08 19.11 -12.11
N MET A 85 -8.93 18.59 -11.65
CA MET A 85 -8.88 17.73 -10.47
C MET A 85 -9.32 18.46 -9.20
N PHE A 86 -9.19 19.77 -9.16
CA PHE A 86 -9.54 20.62 -8.02
C PHE A 86 -10.98 21.15 -8.08
N SER A 87 -11.78 20.73 -9.06
CA SER A 87 -13.16 21.22 -9.23
C SER A 87 -14.06 20.93 -8.02
N VAL A 88 -13.89 19.76 -7.38
CA VAL A 88 -14.65 19.40 -6.18
C VAL A 88 -14.29 20.30 -4.99
N GLU A 89 -13.03 20.66 -4.85
CA GLU A 89 -12.56 21.58 -3.79
C GLU A 89 -13.24 22.94 -3.93
N GLU A 90 -13.35 23.45 -5.15
CA GLU A 90 -14.03 24.73 -5.42
C GLU A 90 -15.53 24.63 -5.14
N VAL A 91 -16.19 23.53 -5.51
CA VAL A 91 -17.61 23.27 -5.17
C VAL A 91 -17.80 23.28 -3.65
N ASN A 92 -16.92 22.59 -2.91
CA ASN A 92 -16.96 22.51 -1.44
C ASN A 92 -16.74 23.89 -0.81
N ARG A 93 -15.80 24.67 -1.35
CA ARG A 93 -15.51 26.04 -0.88
C ARG A 93 -16.74 26.95 -1.04
N LEU A 94 -17.40 26.90 -2.19
CA LEU A 94 -18.61 27.67 -2.46
C LEU A 94 -19.78 27.23 -1.57
N ALA A 95 -19.94 25.93 -1.38
CA ALA A 95 -21.00 25.39 -0.53
C ALA A 95 -20.80 25.76 0.95
N THR A 96 -19.56 25.69 1.45
CA THR A 96 -19.21 26.12 2.82
C THR A 96 -19.39 27.64 2.98
N GLY A 97 -19.23 28.41 1.88
CA GLY A 97 -19.48 29.84 1.83
C GLY A 97 -20.97 30.22 1.77
N GLY A 98 -21.89 29.22 1.85
CA GLY A 98 -23.35 29.43 1.92
C GLY A 98 -24.09 29.26 0.61
N MET A 99 -23.42 28.89 -0.49
CA MET A 99 -24.10 28.56 -1.74
C MET A 99 -24.69 27.15 -1.66
N PRO A 100 -25.96 26.90 -2.09
CA PRO A 100 -26.50 25.57 -2.19
C PRO A 100 -25.58 24.67 -3.05
N PHE A 101 -25.28 23.46 -2.58
CA PHE A 101 -24.32 22.57 -3.23
C PHE A 101 -24.61 22.37 -4.73
N ARG A 102 -25.90 22.22 -5.09
CA ARG A 102 -26.32 22.02 -6.49
C ARG A 102 -25.99 23.23 -7.37
N ASP A 103 -26.12 24.43 -6.83
CA ASP A 103 -25.81 25.68 -7.55
C ASP A 103 -24.30 25.88 -7.67
N ALA A 104 -23.55 25.57 -6.61
CA ALA A 104 -22.09 25.55 -6.63
C ALA A 104 -21.55 24.56 -7.68
N TYR A 105 -22.08 23.34 -7.69
CA TYR A 105 -21.70 22.31 -8.67
C TYR A 105 -21.96 22.78 -10.12
N LYS A 106 -23.14 23.33 -10.35
CA LYS A 106 -23.55 23.83 -11.67
C LYS A 106 -22.68 25.01 -12.12
N LYS A 107 -22.39 25.94 -11.20
CA LYS A 107 -21.52 27.08 -11.45
C LYS A 107 -20.13 26.64 -11.87
N VAL A 108 -19.48 25.79 -11.08
CA VAL A 108 -18.13 25.28 -11.37
C VAL A 108 -18.10 24.53 -12.71
N GLY A 109 -19.11 23.73 -13.01
CA GLY A 109 -19.23 23.04 -14.31
C GLY A 109 -19.28 24.03 -15.48
N LEU A 110 -20.08 25.07 -15.40
CA LEU A 110 -20.17 26.11 -16.42
C LEU A 110 -18.87 26.93 -16.56
N ASP A 111 -18.21 27.22 -15.45
CA ASP A 111 -16.92 27.92 -15.46
C ASP A 111 -15.82 27.08 -16.16
N ILE A 112 -15.85 25.73 -15.98
CA ILE A 112 -14.96 24.82 -16.68
C ILE A 112 -15.26 24.80 -18.20
N GLU A 113 -16.53 24.66 -18.58
CA GLU A 113 -16.94 24.64 -19.98
C GLU A 113 -16.59 25.96 -20.70
N ALA A 114 -16.70 27.07 -20.00
CA ALA A 114 -16.34 28.39 -20.52
C ALA A 114 -14.82 28.67 -20.53
N GLY A 115 -14.01 27.77 -19.98
CA GLY A 115 -12.55 27.98 -19.84
C GLY A 115 -12.15 29.04 -18.81
N ASN A 116 -13.06 29.41 -17.91
CA ASN A 116 -12.84 30.45 -16.88
C ASN A 116 -12.44 29.87 -15.52
N PHE A 117 -12.34 28.55 -15.42
CA PHE A 117 -12.02 27.87 -14.19
C PHE A 117 -10.53 28.03 -13.83
N THR A 118 -10.24 28.63 -12.70
CA THR A 118 -8.90 28.76 -12.13
C THR A 118 -8.94 28.25 -10.70
N PRO A 119 -8.44 27.03 -10.44
CA PRO A 119 -8.52 26.42 -9.11
C PRO A 119 -7.53 27.02 -8.12
N ASP A 120 -7.92 27.09 -6.84
CA ASP A 120 -6.96 27.15 -5.75
C ASP A 120 -6.43 25.72 -5.49
N LYS A 121 -5.15 25.51 -5.80
CA LYS A 121 -4.50 24.19 -5.67
C LYS A 121 -4.03 23.89 -4.22
N ARG A 122 -4.27 24.81 -3.28
CA ARG A 122 -3.95 24.61 -1.86
C ARG A 122 -5.07 23.80 -1.19
N VAL A 123 -4.85 22.51 -1.12
CA VAL A 123 -5.79 21.57 -0.50
C VAL A 123 -5.37 21.28 0.93
N HIS A 124 -6.29 21.40 1.87
CA HIS A 124 -6.08 21.05 3.27
C HIS A 124 -7.32 20.37 3.83
N HIS A 125 -7.21 19.08 4.09
CA HIS A 125 -8.27 18.28 4.69
C HIS A 125 -7.96 17.94 6.14
N THR A 126 -9.00 17.69 6.92
CA THR A 126 -8.87 17.40 8.37
C THR A 126 -8.96 15.92 8.68
N HIS A 127 -9.51 15.11 7.78
CA HIS A 127 -9.64 13.67 8.02
C HIS A 127 -8.29 12.95 7.93
N GLU A 128 -8.14 11.91 8.72
CA GLU A 128 -6.89 11.15 8.84
C GLU A 128 -6.49 10.50 7.50
N GLY A 129 -5.20 10.59 7.16
CA GLY A 129 -4.62 10.05 5.93
C GLY A 129 -4.78 10.93 4.69
N SER A 130 -5.39 12.11 4.81
CA SER A 130 -5.57 13.05 3.71
C SER A 130 -4.46 14.10 3.61
N ILE A 131 -4.45 14.83 2.50
CA ILE A 131 -3.57 16.01 2.32
C ILE A 131 -3.85 17.02 3.43
N GLY A 132 -2.81 17.40 4.17
CA GLY A 132 -2.91 18.27 5.36
C GLY A 132 -2.99 17.52 6.69
N ASN A 133 -3.34 16.22 6.68
CA ASN A 133 -3.40 15.38 7.88
C ASN A 133 -2.96 13.94 7.59
N LEU A 134 -1.74 13.76 7.13
CA LEU A 134 -1.19 12.45 6.69
C LEU A 134 -1.01 11.46 7.84
N CYS A 135 -0.97 11.93 9.08
CA CYS A 135 -0.78 11.11 10.28
C CYS A 135 0.52 10.30 10.31
N ASN A 136 1.59 10.80 9.67
CA ASN A 136 2.88 10.10 9.58
C ASN A 136 3.43 9.73 10.96
N ASP A 137 3.27 10.57 11.97
CA ASP A 137 3.71 10.31 13.34
C ASP A 137 2.97 9.11 13.96
N LYS A 138 1.66 8.98 13.69
CA LYS A 138 0.88 7.83 14.14
C LYS A 138 1.33 6.54 13.45
N ILE A 139 1.60 6.61 12.13
CA ILE A 139 2.10 5.48 11.34
C ILE A 139 3.47 5.04 11.88
N HIS A 140 4.36 6.00 12.16
CA HIS A 140 5.68 5.74 12.75
C HIS A 140 5.55 5.08 14.13
N GLY A 141 4.70 5.61 15.00
CA GLY A 141 4.45 5.03 16.32
C GLY A 141 3.90 3.59 16.26
N LEU A 142 3.01 3.29 15.31
CA LEU A 142 2.53 1.93 15.09
C LEU A 142 3.64 0.99 14.60
N MET A 143 4.50 1.47 13.71
CA MET A 143 5.67 0.71 13.26
C MET A 143 6.62 0.40 14.43
N GLU A 144 6.91 1.37 15.30
CA GLU A 144 7.76 1.17 16.47
C GLU A 144 7.17 0.16 17.46
N GLN A 145 5.85 0.19 17.68
CA GLN A 145 5.18 -0.81 18.51
C GLN A 145 5.37 -2.22 17.97
N VAL A 146 5.18 -2.41 16.66
CA VAL A 146 5.40 -3.71 16.00
C VAL A 146 6.87 -4.11 16.11
N TRP A 147 7.80 -3.19 15.83
CA TRP A 147 9.24 -3.44 15.88
C TRP A 147 9.70 -3.87 17.28
N ASN A 148 9.24 -3.16 18.31
CA ASN A 148 9.56 -3.47 19.70
C ASN A 148 8.91 -4.78 20.19
N GLY A 149 7.86 -5.24 19.50
CA GLY A 149 7.24 -6.55 19.76
C GLY A 149 8.06 -7.75 19.29
N PHE A 150 9.06 -7.55 18.41
CA PHE A 150 9.96 -8.62 17.99
C PHE A 150 10.96 -8.99 19.10
N ASN A 151 11.00 -10.26 19.47
CA ASN A 151 11.92 -10.76 20.49
C ASN A 151 13.16 -11.41 19.86
N PHE A 152 13.96 -10.61 19.17
CA PHE A 152 15.19 -11.06 18.52
C PHE A 152 16.24 -11.64 19.51
N ALA A 153 16.26 -11.16 20.74
CA ALA A 153 17.15 -11.69 21.78
C ALA A 153 16.83 -13.16 22.08
N ARG A 154 15.53 -13.49 22.24
CA ARG A 154 15.07 -14.87 22.47
C ARG A 154 15.39 -15.79 21.29
N THR A 155 15.26 -15.30 20.06
CA THR A 155 15.62 -16.07 18.86
C THR A 155 17.11 -16.39 18.86
N ARG A 156 17.97 -15.39 19.10
CA ARG A 156 19.43 -15.58 19.17
C ARG A 156 19.83 -16.53 20.29
N GLU A 157 19.21 -16.46 21.44
CA GLU A 157 19.44 -17.39 22.55
C GLU A 157 19.10 -18.83 22.17
N ALA A 158 17.94 -19.03 21.50
CA ALA A 158 17.52 -20.35 21.03
C ALA A 158 18.52 -20.90 19.98
N GLU A 159 18.95 -20.07 19.03
CA GLU A 159 19.96 -20.44 18.02
C GLU A 159 21.30 -20.79 18.67
N ASN A 160 21.78 -20.00 19.63
CA ASN A 160 23.03 -20.28 20.36
C ASN A 160 22.96 -21.59 21.12
N ARG A 161 21.86 -21.87 21.82
CA ARG A 161 21.65 -23.16 22.50
C ARG A 161 21.66 -24.34 21.52
N LEU A 162 21.04 -24.18 20.35
CA LEU A 162 21.00 -25.20 19.32
C LEU A 162 22.39 -25.49 18.73
N LEU A 163 23.21 -24.46 18.59
CA LEU A 163 24.55 -24.53 18.02
C LEU A 163 25.67 -24.80 19.09
N GLY A 164 25.29 -24.98 20.35
CA GLY A 164 26.23 -25.22 21.44
C GLY A 164 27.17 -24.05 21.72
N LYS A 165 26.72 -22.82 21.49
CA LYS A 165 27.44 -21.57 21.73
C LYS A 165 27.01 -20.90 23.01
#